data_bf14f206c3957b8434cfc9c21c03d75b
#
_entry.id   bf14f206c3957b8434cfc9c21c03d75b
#
_cell.length_a   1.000
_cell.length_b   1.000
_cell.length_c   1.000
_cell.angle_alpha   90.00
_cell.angle_beta   90.00
_cell.angle_gamma   90.00
#
_symmetry.space_group_name_H-M   'P 1'
#
loop_
_entity.id
_entity.type
_entity.pdbx_description
1 polymer ?
#
loop_
_entity_poly.entity_id
_entity_poly.type
_entity_poly.pdbx_seq_one_letter_code
_entity_poly.pdbx_strand_id
1 'polypeptide(L)'
;KRIETYFDPLPFYYEPLEVRLTDTQRYPLNALTQRPMAMYHSWDSQNAWLRQIHSHNYLFVSPRVGAANGFDDGDWIWVESPHGKVRCMCRFSEAVEPGTVWTWNAIGKAAGSWGLTARADEARKGFLLNHLISEELPPTECGEHVSNSDPVTGQAAWFDVRVRVYKAGPDEPKVTSPQFSPMPLLPGQGKRRGRWQAYVAGLFGQK
;
A
#
# COMPACT_ATOMS: atom_id res chain seq x y z
N LYS A 1 -9.16 -3.49 -32.70
CA LYS A 1 -9.92 -4.59 -32.03
C LYS A 1 -9.69 -4.60 -30.52
N ARG A 2 -8.45 -4.75 -30.03
CA ARG A 2 -8.18 -4.79 -28.57
C ARG A 2 -8.56 -3.49 -27.86
N ILE A 3 -8.23 -2.35 -28.44
CA ILE A 3 -8.59 -1.03 -27.92
C ILE A 3 -10.10 -0.83 -27.92
N GLU A 4 -10.79 -1.22 -28.99
CA GLU A 4 -12.24 -1.12 -29.10
C GLU A 4 -12.99 -1.95 -28.04
N THR A 5 -12.38 -3.02 -27.56
CA THR A 5 -12.96 -3.86 -26.50
C THR A 5 -12.95 -3.18 -25.13
N TYR A 6 -11.96 -2.31 -24.88
CA TYR A 6 -11.74 -1.68 -23.57
C TYR A 6 -11.94 -0.16 -23.58
N PHE A 7 -12.24 0.41 -24.74
CA PHE A 7 -12.42 1.84 -24.89
C PHE A 7 -13.90 2.21 -24.88
N ASP A 8 -14.27 2.98 -23.87
CA ASP A 8 -15.58 3.60 -23.80
C ASP A 8 -15.49 5.04 -24.34
N PRO A 9 -16.31 5.41 -25.32
CA PRO A 9 -16.28 6.75 -25.90
C PRO A 9 -16.81 7.83 -24.96
N LEU A 10 -17.50 7.44 -23.88
CA LEU A 10 -18.03 8.34 -22.87
C LEU A 10 -17.43 8.01 -21.50
N PRO A 11 -17.20 9.02 -20.65
CA PRO A 11 -16.70 8.79 -19.30
C PRO A 11 -17.82 8.26 -18.40
N PHE A 12 -17.84 6.96 -18.20
CA PHE A 12 -18.70 6.30 -17.21
C PHE A 12 -17.93 6.06 -15.94
N TYR A 13 -18.64 6.03 -14.80
CA TYR A 13 -18.09 5.52 -13.56
C TYR A 13 -18.15 3.99 -13.57
N TYR A 14 -17.02 3.39 -13.32
CA TYR A 14 -16.89 1.96 -13.04
C TYR A 14 -16.38 1.79 -11.63
N GLU A 15 -17.02 0.92 -10.85
CA GLU A 15 -16.51 0.58 -9.55
C GLU A 15 -15.14 -0.11 -9.70
N PRO A 16 -14.11 0.36 -8.95
CA PRO A 16 -12.78 -0.25 -9.03
C PRO A 16 -12.81 -1.74 -8.73
N LEU A 17 -12.00 -2.51 -9.46
CA LEU A 17 -11.95 -3.97 -9.31
C LEU A 17 -11.60 -4.38 -7.88
N GLU A 18 -10.67 -3.69 -7.23
CA GLU A 18 -10.29 -4.00 -5.86
C GLU A 18 -11.45 -3.83 -4.88
N VAL A 19 -12.29 -2.80 -5.07
CA VAL A 19 -13.49 -2.59 -4.25
C VAL A 19 -14.49 -3.73 -4.43
N ARG A 20 -14.68 -4.18 -5.66
CA ARG A 20 -15.62 -5.27 -5.98
C ARG A 20 -15.17 -6.63 -5.44
N LEU A 21 -13.86 -6.86 -5.34
CA LEU A 21 -13.26 -8.14 -4.95
C LEU A 21 -12.79 -8.16 -3.50
N THR A 22 -12.92 -7.04 -2.78
CA THR A 22 -12.48 -6.91 -1.39
C THR A 22 -13.69 -6.83 -0.46
N ASP A 23 -13.59 -7.47 0.69
CA ASP A 23 -14.57 -7.29 1.78
C ASP A 23 -14.49 -5.86 2.34
N THR A 24 -15.38 -5.01 1.88
CA THR A 24 -15.44 -3.60 2.26
C THR A 24 -15.94 -3.39 3.71
N GLN A 25 -16.54 -4.38 4.34
CA GLN A 25 -16.87 -4.32 5.78
C GLN A 25 -15.60 -4.52 6.62
N ARG A 26 -14.75 -5.45 6.21
CA ARG A 26 -13.46 -5.68 6.86
C ARG A 26 -12.44 -4.60 6.58
N TYR A 27 -12.44 -4.05 5.37
CA TYR A 27 -11.53 -2.99 4.92
C TYR A 27 -12.30 -1.75 4.48
N PRO A 28 -12.85 -0.98 5.45
CA PRO A 28 -13.85 0.06 5.16
C PRO A 28 -13.28 1.35 4.57
N LEU A 29 -11.97 1.57 4.64
CA LEU A 29 -11.36 2.83 4.27
C LEU A 29 -10.69 2.76 2.89
N ASN A 30 -10.80 3.83 2.11
CA ASN A 30 -10.00 4.03 0.91
C ASN A 30 -8.64 4.59 1.30
N ALA A 31 -7.56 4.04 0.74
CA ALA A 31 -6.21 4.53 0.99
C ALA A 31 -5.63 5.18 -0.26
N LEU A 32 -5.15 6.41 -0.11
CA LEU A 32 -4.59 7.22 -1.18
C LEU A 32 -3.15 7.60 -0.88
N THR A 33 -2.37 7.77 -1.93
CA THR A 33 -1.06 8.40 -1.83
C THR A 33 -1.05 9.72 -2.57
N GLN A 34 -0.39 10.72 -1.99
CA GLN A 34 -0.24 12.04 -2.58
C GLN A 34 1.24 12.36 -2.77
N ARG A 35 1.53 13.14 -3.79
CA ARG A 35 2.87 13.66 -4.02
C ARG A 35 3.12 14.84 -3.10
N PRO A 36 4.18 14.84 -2.27
CA PRO A 36 4.53 16.01 -1.48
C PRO A 36 5.04 17.13 -2.39
N MET A 37 4.65 18.36 -2.09
CA MET A 37 5.03 19.50 -2.90
C MET A 37 6.54 19.75 -2.89
N ALA A 38 7.20 19.51 -1.76
CA ALA A 38 8.63 19.79 -1.58
C ALA A 38 9.55 18.65 -2.02
N MET A 39 9.02 17.49 -2.40
CA MET A 39 9.83 16.33 -2.76
C MET A 39 9.31 15.68 -4.04
N TYR A 40 10.25 15.22 -4.87
CA TYR A 40 9.94 14.46 -6.08
C TYR A 40 10.03 12.95 -5.79
N HIS A 41 8.91 12.36 -5.38
CA HIS A 41 8.83 10.93 -5.02
C HIS A 41 9.91 10.51 -4.01
N SER A 42 10.48 9.32 -4.17
CA SER A 42 11.57 8.80 -3.35
C SER A 42 12.94 9.41 -3.65
N TRP A 43 13.07 10.16 -4.75
CA TRP A 43 14.36 10.70 -5.21
C TRP A 43 14.98 11.68 -4.22
N ASP A 44 14.16 12.51 -3.59
CA ASP A 44 14.61 13.54 -2.67
C ASP A 44 14.63 13.11 -1.20
N SER A 45 14.29 11.87 -0.92
CA SER A 45 14.23 11.36 0.46
C SER A 45 15.60 11.37 1.18
N GLN A 46 16.71 11.44 0.46
CA GLN A 46 18.07 11.63 0.97
C GLN A 46 18.45 13.10 1.17
N ASN A 47 17.70 14.04 0.61
CA ASN A 47 18.02 15.46 0.71
C ASN A 47 17.71 15.99 2.12
N ALA A 48 18.76 16.34 2.86
CA ALA A 48 18.65 16.78 4.25
C ALA A 48 17.83 18.07 4.42
N TRP A 49 17.87 18.98 3.46
CA TRP A 49 17.10 20.22 3.48
C TRP A 49 15.60 19.96 3.31
N LEU A 50 15.23 19.12 2.37
CA LEU A 50 13.84 18.80 2.11
C LEU A 50 13.23 17.96 3.26
N ARG A 51 14.04 17.14 3.91
CA ARG A 51 13.61 16.39 5.11
C ARG A 51 13.33 17.29 6.33
N GLN A 52 13.80 18.52 6.35
CA GLN A 52 13.40 19.49 7.37
C GLN A 52 11.96 19.95 7.18
N ILE A 53 11.46 19.97 5.94
CA ILE A 53 10.08 20.29 5.62
C ILE A 53 9.17 19.08 5.91
N HIS A 54 9.59 17.91 5.45
CA HIS A 54 8.87 16.64 5.63
C HIS A 54 9.74 15.63 6.35
N SER A 55 9.83 15.74 7.66
CA SER A 55 10.69 14.88 8.50
C SER A 55 10.17 13.44 8.64
N HIS A 56 8.85 13.29 8.66
CA HIS A 56 8.16 12.02 8.86
C HIS A 56 7.11 11.82 7.79
N ASN A 57 6.86 10.56 7.45
CA ASN A 57 5.67 10.18 6.74
C ASN A 57 4.61 9.76 7.76
N TYR A 58 3.45 10.37 7.68
CA TYR A 58 2.29 10.05 8.52
C TYR A 58 1.18 9.47 7.65
N LEU A 59 0.34 8.64 8.25
CA LEU A 59 -0.98 8.38 7.70
C LEU A 59 -1.92 9.47 8.22
N PHE A 60 -2.47 10.25 7.33
CA PHE A 60 -3.46 11.27 7.67
C PHE A 60 -4.84 10.63 7.75
N VAL A 61 -5.51 10.87 8.86
CA VAL A 61 -6.75 10.20 9.25
C VAL A 61 -7.72 11.22 9.82
N SER A 62 -9.01 11.05 9.54
CA SER A 62 -10.03 11.84 10.23
C SER A 62 -10.06 11.51 11.73
N PRO A 63 -10.21 12.49 12.64
CA PRO A 63 -10.38 12.25 14.07
C PRO A 63 -11.51 11.27 14.39
N ARG A 64 -12.57 11.25 13.57
CA ARG A 64 -13.69 10.30 13.72
C ARG A 64 -13.25 8.85 13.56
N VAL A 65 -12.32 8.59 12.63
CA VAL A 65 -11.76 7.24 12.45
C VAL A 65 -10.90 6.86 13.64
N GLY A 66 -10.10 7.80 14.18
CA GLY A 66 -9.32 7.60 15.41
C GLY A 66 -10.22 7.20 16.58
N ALA A 67 -11.28 7.98 16.84
CA ALA A 67 -12.22 7.72 17.91
C ALA A 67 -12.92 6.35 17.75
N ALA A 68 -13.32 5.99 16.53
CA ALA A 68 -13.97 4.70 16.25
C ALA A 68 -13.04 3.50 16.42
N ASN A 69 -11.72 3.68 16.29
CA ASN A 69 -10.72 2.62 16.36
C ASN A 69 -9.81 2.69 17.61
N GLY A 70 -10.10 3.62 18.53
CA GLY A 70 -9.44 3.70 19.84
C GLY A 70 -7.98 4.16 19.79
N PHE A 71 -7.64 5.08 18.88
CA PHE A 71 -6.30 5.68 18.80
C PHE A 71 -6.37 7.20 18.68
N ASP A 72 -5.32 7.89 19.10
CA ASP A 72 -5.18 9.33 19.13
C ASP A 72 -4.14 9.84 18.12
N ASP A 73 -4.11 11.18 17.92
CA ASP A 73 -3.11 11.84 17.07
C ASP A 73 -1.68 11.50 17.53
N GLY A 74 -0.85 11.09 16.59
CA GLY A 74 0.52 10.67 16.86
C GLY A 74 0.71 9.23 17.31
N ASP A 75 -0.36 8.48 17.51
CA ASP A 75 -0.26 7.05 17.84
C ASP A 75 0.36 6.23 16.71
N TRP A 76 1.03 5.15 17.09
CA TRP A 76 1.42 4.11 16.16
C TRP A 76 0.24 3.21 15.86
N ILE A 77 -0.04 3.05 14.59
CA ILE A 77 -1.15 2.26 14.07
C ILE A 77 -0.69 1.25 13.03
N TRP A 78 -1.46 0.20 12.87
CA TRP A 78 -1.38 -0.68 11.72
C TRP A 78 -2.33 -0.19 10.62
N VAL A 79 -1.83 -0.25 9.40
CA VAL A 79 -2.63 -0.13 8.18
C VAL A 79 -2.56 -1.47 7.49
N GLU A 80 -3.70 -2.08 7.24
CA GLU A 80 -3.79 -3.43 6.70
C GLU A 80 -4.74 -3.46 5.51
N SER A 81 -4.30 -4.10 4.45
CA SER A 81 -5.09 -4.46 3.27
C SER A 81 -5.24 -5.97 3.17
N PRO A 82 -6.01 -6.51 2.21
CA PRO A 82 -6.01 -7.94 1.93
C PRO A 82 -4.64 -8.53 1.62
N HIS A 83 -3.70 -7.70 1.15
CA HIS A 83 -2.39 -8.11 0.64
C HIS A 83 -1.28 -8.06 1.69
N GLY A 84 -1.45 -7.28 2.76
CA GLY A 84 -0.44 -7.15 3.79
C GLY A 84 -0.73 -6.03 4.77
N LYS A 85 0.25 -5.75 5.63
CA LYS A 85 0.12 -4.65 6.59
C LYS A 85 1.44 -3.94 6.82
N VAL A 86 1.35 -2.66 7.15
CA VAL A 86 2.47 -1.80 7.46
C VAL A 86 2.14 -0.98 8.70
N ARG A 87 3.16 -0.65 9.48
CA ARG A 87 3.03 0.15 10.69
C ARG A 87 3.51 1.58 10.44
N CYS A 88 2.77 2.56 10.92
CA CYS A 88 3.10 3.97 10.80
C CYS A 88 2.54 4.79 11.96
N MET A 89 2.97 6.04 12.05
CA MET A 89 2.34 7.02 12.93
C MET A 89 1.16 7.66 12.20
N CYS A 90 0.06 7.88 12.91
CA CYS A 90 -1.06 8.64 12.36
C CYS A 90 -0.92 10.14 12.64
N ARG A 91 -1.63 10.92 11.84
CA ARG A 91 -1.83 12.36 12.03
C ARG A 91 -3.28 12.69 11.78
N PHE A 92 -3.94 13.30 12.75
CA PHE A 92 -5.31 13.71 12.59
C PHE A 92 -5.42 14.96 11.71
N SER A 93 -6.44 14.98 10.87
CA SER A 93 -6.77 16.14 10.03
C SER A 93 -8.27 16.17 9.76
N GLU A 94 -8.88 17.30 10.05
CA GLU A 94 -10.29 17.56 9.72
C GLU A 94 -10.52 17.72 8.20
N ALA A 95 -9.47 17.91 7.43
CA ALA A 95 -9.54 17.96 5.97
C ALA A 95 -9.60 16.58 5.32
N VAL A 96 -9.57 15.50 6.12
CA VAL A 96 -9.67 14.12 5.63
C VAL A 96 -11.10 13.62 5.77
N GLU A 97 -11.68 13.20 4.66
CA GLU A 97 -12.99 12.57 4.64
C GLU A 97 -12.94 11.26 5.45
N PRO A 98 -13.95 10.97 6.34
CA PRO A 98 -13.91 9.82 7.25
C PRO A 98 -13.82 8.43 6.59
N GLY A 99 -14.22 8.30 5.35
CA GLY A 99 -14.09 7.05 4.58
C GLY A 99 -12.72 6.87 3.93
N THR A 100 -11.80 7.82 4.11
CA THR A 100 -10.52 7.87 3.41
C THR A 100 -9.36 8.07 4.38
N VAL A 101 -8.22 7.49 4.05
CA VAL A 101 -6.93 7.79 4.66
C VAL A 101 -5.93 8.10 3.55
N TRP A 102 -4.94 8.95 3.83
CA TRP A 102 -3.94 9.23 2.84
C TRP A 102 -2.55 9.44 3.45
N THR A 103 -1.54 9.29 2.63
CA THR A 103 -0.15 9.51 3.01
C THR A 103 0.62 10.16 1.87
N TRP A 104 1.78 10.75 2.19
CA TRP A 104 2.72 11.14 1.16
C TRP A 104 3.35 9.91 0.49
N ASN A 105 3.53 9.94 -0.81
CA ASN A 105 4.25 8.87 -1.48
C ASN A 105 5.76 8.98 -1.21
N ALA A 106 6.33 7.87 -0.75
CA ALA A 106 7.78 7.65 -0.65
C ALA A 106 8.57 8.65 0.21
N ILE A 107 7.95 9.30 1.21
CA ILE A 107 8.69 10.06 2.23
C ILE A 107 9.24 9.12 3.29
N GLY A 108 10.45 9.43 3.74
CA GLY A 108 11.13 8.69 4.79
C GLY A 108 11.83 7.44 4.30
N LYS A 109 12.35 6.67 5.22
CA LYS A 109 13.14 5.47 4.96
C LYS A 109 12.72 4.36 5.90
N ALA A 110 12.75 3.14 5.40
CA ALA A 110 12.56 1.94 6.21
C ALA A 110 13.91 1.32 6.62
N ALA A 111 13.85 0.45 7.62
CA ALA A 111 15.00 -0.38 7.97
C ALA A 111 15.49 -1.19 6.75
N GLY A 112 16.79 -1.30 6.60
CA GLY A 112 17.43 -1.93 5.44
C GLY A 112 17.72 -0.98 4.29
N SER A 113 16.98 0.12 4.14
CA SER A 113 17.28 1.16 3.15
C SER A 113 18.52 1.94 3.56
N TRP A 114 19.45 2.19 2.65
CA TRP A 114 20.65 2.98 2.91
C TRP A 114 21.54 2.47 4.05
N GLY A 115 21.50 1.16 4.33
CA GLY A 115 22.20 0.57 5.45
C GLY A 115 21.63 0.91 6.83
N LEU A 116 20.43 1.47 6.90
CA LEU A 116 19.79 1.79 8.18
C LEU A 116 19.41 0.51 8.93
N THR A 117 19.81 0.46 10.19
CA THR A 117 19.36 -0.60 11.10
C THR A 117 17.91 -0.34 11.56
N ALA A 118 17.21 -1.36 12.03
CA ALA A 118 15.87 -1.20 12.58
C ALA A 118 15.84 -0.30 13.84
N ARG A 119 17.00 -0.05 14.48
CA ARG A 119 17.14 0.81 15.65
C ARG A 119 17.40 2.26 15.30
N ALA A 120 17.78 2.56 14.04
CA ALA A 120 18.05 3.92 13.62
C ALA A 120 16.76 4.76 13.67
N ASP A 121 16.84 5.97 14.19
CA ASP A 121 15.67 6.86 14.30
C ASP A 121 15.07 7.17 12.93
N GLU A 122 15.89 7.33 11.90
CA GLU A 122 15.44 7.54 10.52
C GLU A 122 14.59 6.36 9.99
N ALA A 123 14.85 5.13 10.45
CA ALA A 123 14.10 3.95 10.02
C ALA A 123 12.64 3.93 10.54
N ARG A 124 12.33 4.81 11.49
CA ARG A 124 10.99 4.96 12.08
C ARG A 124 10.17 6.08 11.46
N LYS A 125 10.80 6.90 10.62
CA LYS A 125 10.20 8.12 10.07
C LYS A 125 9.47 7.90 8.75
N GLY A 126 9.58 6.74 8.15
CA GLY A 126 9.00 6.47 6.85
C GLY A 126 8.27 5.14 6.76
N PHE A 127 7.29 5.10 5.87
CA PHE A 127 6.64 3.88 5.41
C PHE A 127 6.14 4.10 3.99
N LEU A 128 5.82 3.00 3.29
CA LEU A 128 5.33 3.03 1.93
C LEU A 128 3.99 2.30 1.86
N LEU A 129 2.94 2.99 1.44
CA LEU A 129 1.63 2.39 1.25
C LEU A 129 1.63 1.34 0.13
N ASN A 130 2.56 1.45 -0.82
CA ASN A 130 2.72 0.48 -1.90
C ASN A 130 2.94 -0.97 -1.41
N HIS A 131 3.39 -1.16 -0.18
CA HIS A 131 3.50 -2.50 0.41
C HIS A 131 2.13 -3.16 0.71
N LEU A 132 1.04 -2.40 0.57
CA LEU A 132 -0.34 -2.87 0.77
C LEU A 132 -1.07 -3.14 -0.55
N ILE A 133 -0.39 -2.95 -1.67
CA ILE A 133 -0.94 -3.08 -3.02
C ILE A 133 -0.44 -4.37 -3.66
N SER A 134 -1.30 -5.02 -4.41
CA SER A 134 -0.92 -6.16 -5.24
C SER A 134 -1.41 -5.96 -6.66
N GLU A 135 -0.64 -6.40 -7.63
CA GLU A 135 -1.10 -6.49 -9.02
C GLU A 135 -2.16 -7.57 -9.17
N GLU A 136 -1.98 -8.68 -8.44
CA GLU A 136 -2.95 -9.76 -8.45
C GLU A 136 -4.04 -9.48 -7.41
N LEU A 137 -5.27 -9.36 -7.90
CA LEU A 137 -6.45 -9.25 -7.05
C LEU A 137 -6.95 -10.64 -6.66
N PRO A 138 -7.78 -10.72 -5.60
CA PRO A 138 -8.48 -11.96 -5.27
C PRO A 138 -9.19 -12.51 -6.51
N PRO A 139 -9.24 -13.84 -6.68
CA PRO A 139 -9.93 -14.43 -7.81
C PRO A 139 -11.43 -14.09 -7.76
N THR A 140 -12.03 -13.95 -8.93
CA THR A 140 -13.47 -13.83 -9.06
C THR A 140 -14.19 -15.06 -8.52
N GLU A 141 -15.50 -14.99 -8.35
CA GLU A 141 -16.33 -16.14 -7.96
C GLU A 141 -16.18 -17.32 -8.94
N CYS A 142 -15.89 -17.06 -10.21
CA CYS A 142 -15.61 -18.08 -11.21
C CYS A 142 -14.18 -18.61 -11.17
N GLY A 143 -13.34 -18.10 -10.24
CA GLY A 143 -11.95 -18.54 -10.09
C GLY A 143 -10.98 -17.91 -11.09
N GLU A 144 -11.38 -16.86 -11.81
CA GLU A 144 -10.51 -16.15 -12.72
C GLU A 144 -9.59 -15.20 -11.97
N HIS A 145 -8.31 -15.18 -12.34
CA HIS A 145 -7.35 -14.20 -11.85
C HIS A 145 -7.54 -12.87 -12.54
N VAL A 146 -7.65 -11.83 -11.74
CA VAL A 146 -7.81 -10.45 -12.21
C VAL A 146 -6.57 -9.66 -11.85
N SER A 147 -6.06 -8.91 -12.80
CA SER A 147 -4.93 -7.99 -12.58
C SER A 147 -5.45 -6.60 -12.22
N ASN A 148 -4.81 -5.96 -11.25
CA ASN A 148 -5.04 -4.56 -10.90
C ASN A 148 -4.21 -3.61 -11.79
N SER A 149 -4.21 -3.88 -13.06
CA SER A 149 -3.55 -3.03 -14.06
C SER A 149 -4.45 -2.77 -15.24
N ASP A 150 -4.24 -1.62 -15.88
CA ASP A 150 -4.96 -1.27 -17.09
C ASP A 150 -4.73 -2.32 -18.18
N PRO A 151 -5.79 -2.93 -18.73
CA PRO A 151 -5.67 -4.03 -19.68
C PRO A 151 -5.10 -3.62 -21.04
N VAL A 152 -5.05 -2.33 -21.33
CA VAL A 152 -4.54 -1.78 -22.59
C VAL A 152 -3.09 -1.34 -22.44
N THR A 153 -2.79 -0.53 -21.43
CA THR A 153 -1.48 0.09 -21.22
C THR A 153 -0.59 -0.70 -20.27
N GLY A 154 -1.15 -1.57 -19.43
CA GLY A 154 -0.45 -2.26 -18.36
C GLY A 154 -0.09 -1.38 -17.18
N GLN A 155 -0.65 -0.17 -17.11
CA GLN A 155 -0.39 0.75 -16.01
C GLN A 155 -1.10 0.28 -14.74
N ALA A 156 -0.39 0.31 -13.60
CA ALA A 156 -0.96 -0.10 -12.32
C ALA A 156 -2.09 0.84 -11.88
N ALA A 157 -3.23 0.26 -11.52
CA ALA A 157 -4.35 0.96 -10.88
C ALA A 157 -4.19 0.86 -9.36
N TRP A 158 -3.51 1.83 -8.75
CA TRP A 158 -3.10 1.78 -7.34
C TRP A 158 -3.80 2.80 -6.45
N PHE A 159 -4.90 3.38 -6.92
CA PHE A 159 -5.67 4.40 -6.21
C PHE A 159 -6.81 3.85 -5.36
N ASP A 160 -7.13 2.58 -5.50
CA ASP A 160 -8.36 1.99 -4.97
C ASP A 160 -8.10 0.99 -3.84
N VAL A 161 -6.96 1.14 -3.17
CA VAL A 161 -6.57 0.24 -2.08
C VAL A 161 -7.56 0.37 -0.91
N ARG A 162 -8.13 -0.75 -0.53
CA ARG A 162 -9.02 -0.84 0.62
C ARG A 162 -8.23 -1.27 1.85
N VAL A 163 -8.39 -0.52 2.94
CA VAL A 163 -7.65 -0.78 4.18
C VAL A 163 -8.54 -0.72 5.42
N ARG A 164 -8.04 -1.30 6.48
CA ARG A 164 -8.45 -1.02 7.86
C ARG A 164 -7.28 -0.46 8.65
N VAL A 165 -7.59 0.31 9.69
CA VAL A 165 -6.60 0.87 10.60
C VAL A 165 -6.95 0.48 12.03
N TYR A 166 -5.95 0.23 12.85
CA TYR A 166 -6.13 -0.08 14.26
C TYR A 166 -4.87 0.24 15.06
N LYS A 167 -5.05 0.51 16.36
CA LYS A 167 -3.94 0.86 17.24
C LYS A 167 -2.91 -0.26 17.32
N ALA A 168 -1.64 0.08 17.20
CA ALA A 168 -0.54 -0.86 17.43
C ALA A 168 -0.31 -1.08 18.93
N GLY A 169 0.07 -2.29 19.31
CA GLY A 169 0.37 -2.62 20.71
C GLY A 169 1.59 -1.87 21.22
N PRO A 170 1.67 -1.61 22.55
CA PRO A 170 2.77 -0.85 23.15
C PRO A 170 4.14 -1.54 22.98
N ASP A 171 4.17 -2.85 23.00
CA ASP A 171 5.39 -3.66 22.95
C ASP A 171 5.82 -4.02 21.51
N GLU A 172 5.03 -3.65 20.54
CA GLU A 172 5.35 -3.93 19.15
C GLU A 172 6.48 -3.03 18.64
N PRO A 173 7.38 -3.53 17.78
CA PRO A 173 8.50 -2.75 17.27
C PRO A 173 8.03 -1.49 16.53
N LYS A 174 8.60 -0.33 16.86
CA LYS A 174 8.31 0.95 16.17
C LYS A 174 9.05 1.08 14.84
N VAL A 175 8.97 0.07 14.01
CA VAL A 175 9.50 0.06 12.64
C VAL A 175 8.38 -0.17 11.65
N THR A 176 8.47 0.49 10.52
CA THR A 176 7.48 0.45 9.46
C THR A 176 7.76 -0.69 8.46
N SER A 177 8.31 -1.79 8.92
CA SER A 177 8.54 -2.96 8.06
C SER A 177 7.22 -3.55 7.60
N PRO A 178 7.05 -3.82 6.32
CA PRO A 178 5.83 -4.41 5.80
C PRO A 178 5.69 -5.86 6.26
N GLN A 179 4.46 -6.29 6.43
CA GLN A 179 4.12 -7.69 6.62
C GLN A 179 3.15 -8.08 5.51
N PHE A 180 3.57 -9.01 4.67
CA PHE A 180 2.80 -9.45 3.53
C PHE A 180 1.97 -10.67 3.88
N SER A 181 0.72 -10.68 3.43
CA SER A 181 -0.13 -11.86 3.45
C SER A 181 -0.08 -12.49 2.06
N PRO A 182 0.43 -13.72 1.94
CA PRO A 182 0.42 -14.39 0.65
C PRO A 182 -1.03 -14.63 0.23
N MET A 183 -1.31 -14.38 -1.04
CA MET A 183 -2.61 -14.69 -1.62
C MET A 183 -2.84 -16.20 -1.58
N PRO A 184 -4.03 -16.65 -1.16
CA PRO A 184 -4.32 -18.08 -1.18
C PRO A 184 -4.26 -18.60 -2.61
N LEU A 185 -3.61 -19.77 -2.77
CA LEU A 185 -3.59 -20.45 -4.06
C LEU A 185 -5.00 -20.98 -4.37
N LEU A 186 -5.39 -20.88 -5.62
CA LEU A 186 -6.63 -21.52 -6.09
C LEU A 186 -6.51 -23.04 -5.94
N PRO A 187 -7.64 -23.73 -5.67
CA PRO A 187 -7.67 -25.18 -5.68
C PRO A 187 -7.06 -25.74 -6.97
N GLY A 188 -6.11 -26.66 -6.85
CA GLY A 188 -5.41 -27.25 -7.99
C GLY A 188 -4.18 -26.48 -8.49
N GLN A 189 -3.93 -25.27 -8.00
CA GLN A 189 -2.67 -24.57 -8.24
C GLN A 189 -1.62 -25.05 -7.23
N GLY A 190 -0.72 -25.90 -7.67
CA GLY A 190 0.49 -26.20 -6.92
C GLY A 190 1.35 -24.96 -6.70
N LYS A 191 2.32 -25.02 -5.80
CA LYS A 191 3.34 -23.97 -5.63
C LYS A 191 4.02 -23.71 -6.98
N ARG A 192 3.50 -22.76 -7.76
CA ARG A 192 4.23 -22.28 -8.92
C ARG A 192 5.49 -21.60 -8.40
N ARG A 193 6.65 -22.10 -8.83
CA ARG A 193 7.86 -21.26 -8.78
C ARG A 193 7.50 -19.97 -9.51
N GLY A 194 7.57 -18.84 -8.81
CA GLY A 194 7.25 -17.57 -9.43
C GLY A 194 8.03 -17.43 -10.75
N ARG A 195 7.44 -16.84 -11.77
CA ARG A 195 8.12 -16.53 -13.04
C ARG A 195 9.50 -15.92 -12.83
N TRP A 196 9.65 -15.14 -11.80
CA TRP A 196 10.89 -14.51 -11.39
C TRP A 196 11.96 -15.52 -10.94
N GLN A 197 11.61 -16.50 -10.13
CA GLN A 197 12.53 -17.56 -9.72
C GLN A 197 12.95 -18.45 -10.90
N ALA A 198 12.04 -18.71 -11.84
CA ALA A 198 12.36 -19.43 -13.06
C ALA A 198 13.28 -18.62 -13.98
N TYR A 199 13.05 -17.31 -14.07
CA TYR A 199 13.89 -16.38 -14.85
C TYR A 199 15.29 -16.27 -14.26
N VAL A 200 15.41 -16.05 -12.96
CA VAL A 200 16.70 -15.96 -12.26
C VAL A 200 17.47 -17.29 -12.33
N ALA A 201 16.79 -18.44 -12.17
CA ALA A 201 17.41 -19.74 -12.34
C ALA A 201 17.91 -19.98 -13.77
N GLY A 202 17.20 -19.44 -14.78
CA GLY A 202 17.63 -19.49 -16.18
C GLY A 202 18.84 -18.63 -16.48
N LEU A 203 18.97 -17.45 -15.82
CA LEU A 203 20.09 -16.54 -16.01
C LEU A 203 21.41 -17.02 -15.38
N PHE A 204 21.35 -17.70 -14.25
CA PHE A 204 22.55 -18.11 -13.49
C PHE A 204 22.93 -19.56 -13.65
N GLY A 205 22.24 -20.31 -14.51
CA GLY A 205 22.53 -21.73 -14.79
C GLY A 205 22.49 -22.57 -13.52
N GLN A 206 21.74 -23.64 -13.50
CA GLN A 206 21.99 -24.66 -12.50
C GLN A 206 23.38 -25.25 -12.74
N LYS A 207 24.31 -24.98 -11.83
CA LYS A 207 25.47 -25.86 -11.66
C LYS A 207 25.08 -27.10 -10.89
#